data_e5a12aef23f06a5023b862d26336ac25
#
_entry.id   e5a12aef23f06a5023b862d26336ac25
#
_cell.length_a   1.000
_cell.length_b   1.000
_cell.length_c   1.000
_cell.angle_alpha   90.00
_cell.angle_beta   90.00
_cell.angle_gamma   90.00
#
_symmetry.space_group_name_H-M   'P 1'
#
loop_
_entity.id
_entity.type
_entity.pdbx_description
1 polymer ?
#
loop_
_entity_poly.entity_id
_entity_poly.type
_entity_poly.pdbx_seq_one_letter_code
_entity_poly.pdbx_strand_id
1 'polypeptide(L)'
;MRIVSVVGTRPQLIKAAALWPALRARHDEVFVDTGQHWDEAMAGAFFGELGLPRPDHSLGVGGGGHGEQTGRMLIALEPILVAERPDAVLVYGDTNSTLAGALAAAKLGIPVAHVEAGLRSFDRRMPEELNRVVVDHLSRWLFAPTPTAVANLSREGIVEGVALVGDLMQDLASRVSAEVRDPGVLDEIGGRLGISLAPGGYLFATVHRAENRAPEAMVAWSTLLGDVAKAAHRPVVLALHPGTKAALVVAGLELPADVCVVEPQGYGTTLALQLHAAAVLTDSGGVQREAAWLGVPCLVLRPTTEWVEAVAESAGQMVVVGLDAVRAVEALARLAPAGDRGELVYERAERPPLAPAGAAAAIVEALGSATG
;
A
#
# COMPACT_ATOMS: atom_id res chain seq x y z
N MET A 1 13.55 -14.86 -19.80
CA MET A 1 12.27 -14.44 -20.41
C MET A 1 12.28 -12.95 -20.64
N ARG A 2 11.57 -12.49 -21.66
CA ARG A 2 11.19 -11.08 -21.82
C ARG A 2 9.82 -10.87 -21.19
N ILE A 3 9.72 -9.96 -20.24
CA ILE A 3 8.52 -9.74 -19.43
C ILE A 3 8.07 -8.29 -19.58
N VAL A 4 6.80 -8.06 -19.88
CA VAL A 4 6.20 -6.72 -19.82
C VAL A 4 5.51 -6.57 -18.47
N SER A 5 6.01 -5.66 -17.63
CA SER A 5 5.41 -5.31 -16.34
C SER A 5 4.47 -4.11 -16.51
N VAL A 6 3.20 -4.24 -16.14
CA VAL A 6 2.18 -3.18 -16.29
C VAL A 6 1.78 -2.64 -14.93
N VAL A 7 1.95 -1.34 -14.75
CA VAL A 7 1.58 -0.58 -13.54
C VAL A 7 0.79 0.67 -13.93
N GLY A 8 0.17 1.34 -12.95
CA GLY A 8 -0.55 2.59 -13.22
C GLY A 8 -0.99 3.33 -11.96
N THR A 9 -0.69 2.78 -10.78
CA THR A 9 -1.03 3.39 -9.49
C THR A 9 0.13 3.30 -8.51
N ARG A 10 0.15 4.21 -7.54
CA ARG A 10 1.20 4.22 -6.50
C ARG A 10 1.39 2.88 -5.78
N PRO A 11 0.34 2.15 -5.34
CA PRO A 11 0.53 0.84 -4.72
C PRO A 11 1.18 -0.19 -5.64
N GLN A 12 0.92 -0.13 -6.95
CA GLN A 12 1.56 -1.00 -7.93
C GLN A 12 3.03 -0.67 -8.11
N LEU A 13 3.39 0.61 -8.15
CA LEU A 13 4.79 1.05 -8.20
C LEU A 13 5.59 0.58 -6.97
N ILE A 14 5.00 0.63 -5.77
CA ILE A 14 5.61 0.12 -4.54
C ILE A 14 5.91 -1.39 -4.67
N LYS A 15 4.96 -2.18 -5.17
CA LYS A 15 5.15 -3.62 -5.40
C LYS A 15 6.19 -3.89 -6.48
N ALA A 16 6.14 -3.14 -7.59
CA ALA A 16 7.14 -3.25 -8.63
C ALA A 16 8.54 -2.93 -8.12
N ALA A 17 8.71 -1.91 -7.28
CA ALA A 17 9.99 -1.55 -6.68
C ALA A 17 10.57 -2.65 -5.77
N ALA A 18 9.71 -3.41 -5.09
CA ALA A 18 10.15 -4.57 -4.31
C ALA A 18 10.67 -5.70 -5.20
N LEU A 19 9.98 -5.95 -6.30
CA LEU A 19 10.31 -7.05 -7.23
C LEU A 19 11.43 -6.73 -8.21
N TRP A 20 11.52 -5.48 -8.65
CA TRP A 20 12.34 -5.02 -9.74
C TRP A 20 13.82 -5.46 -9.71
N PRO A 21 14.56 -5.36 -8.58
CA PRO A 21 15.95 -5.80 -8.55
C PRO A 21 16.12 -7.29 -8.82
N ALA A 22 15.25 -8.12 -8.24
CA ALA A 22 15.29 -9.57 -8.42
C ALA A 22 14.84 -9.98 -9.82
N LEU A 23 13.83 -9.32 -10.38
CA LEU A 23 13.30 -9.61 -11.70
C LEU A 23 14.34 -9.32 -12.78
N ARG A 24 14.96 -8.14 -12.78
CA ARG A 24 15.98 -7.74 -13.76
C ARG A 24 17.30 -8.49 -13.64
N ALA A 25 17.57 -9.11 -12.51
CA ALA A 25 18.74 -9.97 -12.38
C ALA A 25 18.64 -11.26 -13.22
N ARG A 26 17.42 -11.67 -13.62
CA ARG A 26 17.17 -12.95 -14.31
C ARG A 26 16.36 -12.83 -15.60
N HIS A 27 15.66 -11.72 -15.81
CA HIS A 27 14.73 -11.51 -16.92
C HIS A 27 14.97 -10.16 -17.60
N ASP A 28 14.62 -10.08 -18.87
CA ASP A 28 14.56 -8.82 -19.63
C ASP A 28 13.18 -8.21 -19.39
N GLU A 29 13.13 -7.07 -18.67
CA GLU A 29 11.87 -6.42 -18.31
C GLU A 29 11.67 -5.15 -19.14
N VAL A 30 10.48 -5.05 -19.72
CA VAL A 30 9.93 -3.82 -20.32
C VAL A 30 8.88 -3.27 -19.34
N PHE A 31 9.09 -2.05 -18.87
CA PHE A 31 8.27 -1.43 -17.85
C PHE A 31 7.27 -0.45 -18.45
N VAL A 32 5.96 -0.75 -18.30
CA VAL A 32 4.86 0.04 -18.87
C VAL A 32 4.05 0.68 -17.76
N ASP A 33 3.96 2.01 -17.78
CA ASP A 33 3.08 2.76 -16.91
C ASP A 33 1.84 3.25 -17.66
N THR A 34 0.67 2.88 -17.18
CA THR A 34 -0.60 3.28 -17.78
C THR A 34 -1.00 4.72 -17.44
N GLY A 35 -0.50 5.27 -16.34
CA GLY A 35 -0.86 6.60 -15.87
C GLY A 35 -2.25 6.68 -15.23
N GLN A 36 -2.77 5.59 -14.64
CA GLN A 36 -4.15 5.52 -14.11
C GLN A 36 -4.46 6.58 -13.04
N HIS A 37 -3.56 6.81 -12.10
CA HIS A 37 -3.70 7.80 -11.01
C HIS A 37 -2.53 8.78 -11.04
N TRP A 38 -2.37 9.46 -12.15
CA TRP A 38 -1.16 10.21 -12.43
C TRP A 38 -1.29 11.71 -12.14
N ASP A 39 -0.37 12.21 -11.30
CA ASP A 39 0.05 13.59 -11.29
C ASP A 39 1.54 13.59 -11.71
N GLU A 40 1.79 14.09 -12.92
CA GLU A 40 3.10 14.06 -13.57
C GLU A 40 4.21 14.71 -12.74
N ALA A 41 3.87 15.69 -11.91
CA ALA A 41 4.80 16.39 -11.04
C ALA A 41 5.28 15.54 -9.85
N MET A 42 4.43 14.62 -9.33
CA MET A 42 4.77 13.74 -8.21
C MET A 42 5.46 12.45 -8.64
N ALA A 43 5.29 12.05 -9.89
CA ALA A 43 5.73 10.77 -10.41
C ALA A 43 7.24 10.62 -10.46
N GLY A 44 7.94 11.58 -11.05
CA GLY A 44 9.39 11.51 -11.20
C GLY A 44 10.15 11.40 -9.88
N ALA A 45 9.69 12.13 -8.86
CA ALA A 45 10.24 12.05 -7.50
C ALA A 45 9.99 10.65 -6.88
N PHE A 46 8.80 10.08 -7.12
CA PHE A 46 8.43 8.78 -6.56
C PHE A 46 9.21 7.62 -7.19
N PHE A 47 9.47 7.65 -8.51
CA PHE A 47 10.35 6.67 -9.15
C PHE A 47 11.77 6.73 -8.57
N GLY A 48 12.32 7.94 -8.40
CA GLY A 48 13.65 8.11 -7.81
C GLY A 48 13.75 7.62 -6.37
N GLU A 49 12.74 7.91 -5.55
CA GLU A 49 12.67 7.46 -4.14
C GLU A 49 12.62 5.94 -4.03
N LEU A 50 11.85 5.27 -4.89
CA LEU A 50 11.73 3.81 -4.89
C LEU A 50 12.87 3.09 -5.60
N GLY A 51 13.79 3.83 -6.24
CA GLY A 51 14.86 3.25 -7.04
C GLY A 51 14.37 2.58 -8.32
N LEU A 52 13.18 2.92 -8.80
CA LEU A 52 12.64 2.41 -10.06
C LEU A 52 13.20 3.18 -11.26
N PRO A 53 13.42 2.54 -12.41
CA PRO A 53 13.74 3.23 -13.65
C PRO A 53 12.54 4.03 -14.14
N ARG A 54 12.80 4.94 -15.07
CA ARG A 54 11.71 5.50 -15.86
C ARG A 54 11.03 4.39 -16.67
N PRO A 55 9.70 4.44 -16.85
CA PRO A 55 9.02 3.47 -17.68
C PRO A 55 9.50 3.54 -19.12
N ASP A 56 9.62 2.37 -19.77
CA ASP A 56 9.96 2.27 -21.20
C ASP A 56 8.80 2.80 -22.05
N HIS A 57 7.56 2.61 -21.57
CA HIS A 57 6.34 3.14 -22.19
C HIS A 57 5.44 3.80 -21.13
N SER A 58 4.99 5.03 -21.42
CA SER A 58 4.01 5.77 -20.61
C SER A 58 2.77 6.04 -21.45
N LEU A 59 1.61 5.52 -21.00
CA LEU A 59 0.37 5.60 -21.78
C LEU A 59 -0.40 6.91 -21.54
N GLY A 60 -0.24 7.52 -20.35
CA GLY A 60 -0.94 8.74 -19.96
C GLY A 60 -2.47 8.58 -19.88
N VAL A 61 -2.98 7.38 -19.57
CA VAL A 61 -4.41 7.08 -19.52
C VAL A 61 -4.93 7.28 -18.11
N GLY A 62 -5.04 8.54 -17.69
CA GLY A 62 -5.69 8.94 -16.43
C GLY A 62 -7.13 9.41 -16.63
N GLY A 63 -7.90 9.47 -15.52
CA GLY A 63 -9.25 10.02 -15.48
C GLY A 63 -10.30 9.25 -16.30
N GLY A 64 -11.56 9.76 -16.28
CA GLY A 64 -12.68 9.10 -16.93
C GLY A 64 -13.38 8.04 -16.08
N GLY A 65 -14.47 7.44 -16.60
CA GLY A 65 -15.14 6.32 -15.97
C GLY A 65 -14.36 5.02 -16.12
N HIS A 66 -14.59 4.03 -15.24
CA HIS A 66 -13.86 2.76 -15.24
C HIS A 66 -13.83 2.05 -16.60
N GLY A 67 -14.98 1.98 -17.29
CA GLY A 67 -15.07 1.34 -18.60
C GLY A 67 -14.29 2.08 -19.69
N GLU A 68 -14.40 3.41 -19.74
CA GLU A 68 -13.64 4.26 -20.67
C GLU A 68 -12.15 4.15 -20.44
N GLN A 69 -11.72 4.27 -19.17
CA GLN A 69 -10.31 4.18 -18.79
C GLN A 69 -9.72 2.83 -19.16
N THR A 70 -10.40 1.72 -18.80
CA THR A 70 -9.96 0.36 -19.15
C THR A 70 -9.89 0.17 -20.66
N GLY A 71 -10.90 0.66 -21.41
CA GLY A 71 -10.91 0.58 -22.87
C GLY A 71 -9.73 1.33 -23.53
N ARG A 72 -9.43 2.54 -23.06
CA ARG A 72 -8.27 3.33 -23.55
C ARG A 72 -6.95 2.62 -23.25
N MET A 73 -6.80 2.03 -22.06
CA MET A 73 -5.62 1.25 -21.70
C MET A 73 -5.44 0.02 -22.59
N LEU A 74 -6.53 -0.74 -22.87
CA LEU A 74 -6.51 -1.89 -23.78
C LEU A 74 -5.99 -1.49 -25.18
N ILE A 75 -6.58 -0.42 -25.76
CA ILE A 75 -6.19 0.08 -27.09
C ILE A 75 -4.72 0.49 -27.12
N ALA A 76 -4.20 1.10 -26.05
CA ALA A 76 -2.81 1.55 -25.99
C ALA A 76 -1.81 0.41 -25.70
N LEU A 77 -2.21 -0.60 -24.93
CA LEU A 77 -1.33 -1.73 -24.57
C LEU A 77 -1.13 -2.72 -25.73
N GLU A 78 -2.19 -3.01 -26.49
CA GLU A 78 -2.12 -4.02 -27.55
C GLU A 78 -0.96 -3.82 -28.55
N PRO A 79 -0.76 -2.63 -29.17
CA PRO A 79 0.36 -2.42 -30.09
C PRO A 79 1.73 -2.55 -29.41
N ILE A 80 1.86 -2.20 -28.13
CA ILE A 80 3.10 -2.38 -27.35
C ILE A 80 3.39 -3.87 -27.19
N LEU A 81 2.41 -4.66 -26.75
CA LEU A 81 2.58 -6.11 -26.57
C LEU A 81 2.92 -6.83 -27.88
N VAL A 82 2.32 -6.39 -29.01
CA VAL A 82 2.64 -6.91 -30.36
C VAL A 82 4.08 -6.56 -30.76
N ALA A 83 4.55 -5.36 -30.45
CA ALA A 83 5.90 -4.91 -30.78
C ALA A 83 6.96 -5.58 -29.91
N GLU A 84 6.73 -5.62 -28.58
CA GLU A 84 7.67 -6.15 -27.60
C GLU A 84 7.76 -7.68 -27.61
N ARG A 85 6.68 -8.37 -28.03
CA ARG A 85 6.57 -9.84 -28.10
C ARG A 85 7.07 -10.52 -26.82
N PRO A 86 6.50 -10.18 -25.64
CA PRO A 86 6.97 -10.73 -24.40
C PRO A 86 6.58 -12.21 -24.24
N ASP A 87 7.39 -12.95 -23.46
CA ASP A 87 7.09 -14.32 -23.07
C ASP A 87 5.98 -14.35 -21.98
N ALA A 88 5.83 -13.26 -21.23
CA ALA A 88 4.79 -13.09 -20.20
C ALA A 88 4.48 -11.60 -19.98
N VAL A 89 3.25 -11.32 -19.53
CA VAL A 89 2.84 -10.03 -18.99
C VAL A 89 2.64 -10.16 -17.48
N LEU A 90 3.32 -9.32 -16.71
CA LEU A 90 3.23 -9.25 -15.25
C LEU A 90 2.33 -8.09 -14.85
N VAL A 91 1.31 -8.38 -14.07
CA VAL A 91 0.33 -7.40 -13.55
C VAL A 91 0.25 -7.48 -12.02
N TYR A 92 -0.14 -6.38 -11.37
CA TYR A 92 -0.11 -6.22 -9.92
C TYR A 92 -1.47 -5.80 -9.36
N GLY A 93 -1.96 -6.48 -8.32
CA GLY A 93 -3.18 -6.11 -7.59
C GLY A 93 -4.44 -6.14 -8.46
N ASP A 94 -5.30 -5.11 -8.34
CA ASP A 94 -6.69 -5.19 -8.77
C ASP A 94 -7.24 -3.92 -9.45
N THR A 95 -6.35 -3.06 -9.96
CA THR A 95 -6.74 -1.81 -10.61
C THR A 95 -7.23 -2.01 -12.05
N ASN A 96 -7.73 -0.95 -12.69
CA ASN A 96 -8.06 -1.00 -14.12
C ASN A 96 -6.83 -1.30 -15.00
N SER A 97 -5.65 -0.86 -14.58
CA SER A 97 -4.37 -1.19 -15.25
C SER A 97 -4.08 -2.69 -15.22
N THR A 98 -4.37 -3.34 -14.09
CA THR A 98 -4.23 -4.79 -13.91
C THR A 98 -5.14 -5.54 -14.87
N LEU A 99 -6.43 -5.15 -14.89
CA LEU A 99 -7.42 -5.76 -15.79
C LEU A 99 -7.06 -5.55 -17.26
N ALA A 100 -6.70 -4.32 -17.65
CA ALA A 100 -6.34 -3.99 -19.02
C ALA A 100 -5.10 -4.76 -19.49
N GLY A 101 -4.04 -4.82 -18.66
CA GLY A 101 -2.82 -5.58 -18.94
C GLY A 101 -3.08 -7.07 -19.13
N ALA A 102 -3.81 -7.68 -18.19
CA ALA A 102 -4.15 -9.10 -18.25
C ALA A 102 -5.03 -9.44 -19.47
N LEU A 103 -6.06 -8.63 -19.72
CA LEU A 103 -6.99 -8.88 -20.83
C LEU A 103 -6.33 -8.69 -22.19
N ALA A 104 -5.50 -7.63 -22.37
CA ALA A 104 -4.75 -7.42 -23.61
C ALA A 104 -3.81 -8.60 -23.88
N ALA A 105 -3.05 -9.04 -22.88
CA ALA A 105 -2.15 -10.19 -22.99
C ALA A 105 -2.90 -11.48 -23.35
N ALA A 106 -3.98 -11.80 -22.62
CA ALA A 106 -4.76 -13.00 -22.83
C ALA A 106 -5.37 -13.06 -24.24
N LYS A 107 -5.86 -11.91 -24.78
CA LYS A 107 -6.38 -11.80 -26.14
C LYS A 107 -5.31 -12.05 -27.22
N LEU A 108 -4.06 -11.77 -26.94
CA LEU A 108 -2.92 -12.03 -27.82
C LEU A 108 -2.29 -13.41 -27.59
N GLY A 109 -2.82 -14.23 -26.69
CA GLY A 109 -2.29 -15.54 -26.32
C GLY A 109 -0.97 -15.45 -25.52
N ILE A 110 -0.68 -14.29 -24.92
CA ILE A 110 0.51 -14.09 -24.08
C ILE A 110 0.16 -14.50 -22.65
N PRO A 111 0.95 -15.39 -22.01
CA PRO A 111 0.71 -15.80 -20.63
C PRO A 111 0.74 -14.60 -19.65
N VAL A 112 -0.18 -14.62 -18.67
CA VAL A 112 -0.28 -13.59 -17.63
C VAL A 112 0.26 -14.12 -16.31
N ALA A 113 1.01 -13.28 -15.61
CA ALA A 113 1.46 -13.49 -14.24
C ALA A 113 0.81 -12.43 -13.34
N HIS A 114 0.06 -12.84 -12.32
CA HIS A 114 -0.67 -11.96 -11.43
C HIS A 114 -0.05 -11.94 -10.04
N VAL A 115 0.49 -10.80 -9.63
CA VAL A 115 0.98 -10.54 -8.28
C VAL A 115 -0.15 -10.06 -7.39
N GLU A 116 -0.25 -10.62 -6.18
CA GLU A 116 -1.33 -10.39 -5.23
C GLU A 116 -2.65 -11.07 -5.64
N ALA A 117 -2.53 -12.25 -6.26
CA ALA A 117 -3.66 -13.07 -6.68
C ALA A 117 -4.44 -13.66 -5.51
N GLY A 118 -5.72 -13.94 -5.70
CA GLY A 118 -6.57 -14.66 -4.74
C GLY A 118 -7.15 -13.85 -3.60
N LEU A 119 -6.85 -12.57 -3.48
CA LEU A 119 -7.54 -11.70 -2.51
C LEU A 119 -9.01 -11.53 -2.89
N ARG A 120 -9.92 -11.53 -1.88
CA ARG A 120 -11.36 -11.35 -2.08
C ARG A 120 -11.96 -10.46 -1.00
N SER A 121 -12.76 -9.47 -1.43
CA SER A 121 -13.64 -8.70 -0.55
C SER A 121 -15.05 -9.29 -0.51
N PHE A 122 -15.39 -10.15 -1.50
CA PHE A 122 -16.72 -10.70 -1.73
C PHE A 122 -17.82 -9.63 -1.98
N ASP A 123 -17.44 -8.38 -2.18
CA ASP A 123 -18.35 -7.30 -2.55
C ASP A 123 -18.21 -6.93 -4.04
N ARG A 124 -19.03 -7.53 -4.88
CA ARG A 124 -19.03 -7.29 -6.34
C ARG A 124 -19.47 -5.88 -6.76
N ARG A 125 -19.84 -5.01 -5.83
CA ARG A 125 -20.08 -3.59 -6.11
C ARG A 125 -18.75 -2.83 -6.23
N MET A 126 -17.68 -3.40 -5.73
CA MET A 126 -16.32 -2.84 -5.85
C MET A 126 -15.74 -3.18 -7.22
N PRO A 127 -15.34 -2.18 -8.03
CA PRO A 127 -14.65 -2.43 -9.31
C PRO A 127 -13.39 -3.29 -9.16
N GLU A 128 -12.66 -3.11 -8.07
CA GLU A 128 -11.46 -3.87 -7.75
C GLU A 128 -11.74 -5.36 -7.55
N GLU A 129 -12.89 -5.70 -6.97
CA GLU A 129 -13.29 -7.11 -6.81
C GLU A 129 -13.56 -7.77 -8.15
N LEU A 130 -14.22 -7.04 -9.06
CA LEU A 130 -14.44 -7.54 -10.42
C LEU A 130 -13.11 -7.73 -11.16
N ASN A 131 -12.22 -6.77 -11.05
CA ASN A 131 -10.91 -6.81 -11.71
C ASN A 131 -10.11 -8.04 -11.26
N ARG A 132 -9.97 -8.27 -9.93
CA ARG A 132 -9.14 -9.36 -9.40
C ARG A 132 -9.67 -10.74 -9.77
N VAL A 133 -11.00 -10.92 -9.71
CA VAL A 133 -11.62 -12.19 -10.10
C VAL A 133 -11.36 -12.50 -11.58
N VAL A 134 -11.55 -11.51 -12.47
CA VAL A 134 -11.31 -11.71 -13.91
C VAL A 134 -9.82 -11.98 -14.18
N VAL A 135 -8.92 -11.21 -13.57
CA VAL A 135 -7.48 -11.35 -13.78
C VAL A 135 -6.97 -12.71 -13.28
N ASP A 136 -7.43 -13.18 -12.11
CA ASP A 136 -7.08 -14.50 -11.61
C ASP A 136 -7.46 -15.61 -12.60
N HIS A 137 -8.64 -15.56 -13.20
CA HIS A 137 -9.09 -16.54 -14.18
C HIS A 137 -8.37 -16.46 -15.54
N LEU A 138 -7.71 -15.34 -15.86
CA LEU A 138 -6.90 -15.18 -17.08
C LEU A 138 -5.44 -15.57 -16.87
N SER A 139 -4.98 -15.69 -15.62
CA SER A 139 -3.57 -15.81 -15.30
C SER A 139 -3.08 -17.25 -15.32
N ARG A 140 -1.87 -17.44 -15.88
CA ARG A 140 -1.13 -18.68 -15.83
C ARG A 140 -0.38 -18.86 -14.51
N TRP A 141 0.20 -17.77 -13.97
CA TRP A 141 0.87 -17.75 -12.69
C TRP A 141 0.12 -16.84 -11.74
N LEU A 142 -0.19 -17.34 -10.56
CA LEU A 142 -0.97 -16.67 -9.54
C LEU A 142 -0.14 -16.62 -8.25
N PHE A 143 0.44 -15.47 -7.98
CA PHE A 143 1.30 -15.24 -6.83
C PHE A 143 0.47 -14.75 -5.65
N ALA A 144 0.06 -15.69 -4.81
CA ALA A 144 -0.81 -15.44 -3.67
C ALA A 144 0.00 -14.92 -2.47
N PRO A 145 -0.43 -13.83 -1.81
CA PRO A 145 0.30 -13.26 -0.67
C PRO A 145 0.04 -14.01 0.64
N THR A 146 -1.09 -14.70 0.78
CA THR A 146 -1.52 -15.34 2.03
C THR A 146 -2.13 -16.73 1.78
N PRO A 147 -2.16 -17.61 2.81
CA PRO A 147 -2.88 -18.89 2.73
C PRO A 147 -4.37 -18.71 2.42
N THR A 148 -5.02 -17.67 2.92
CA THR A 148 -6.42 -17.35 2.61
C THR A 148 -6.62 -17.04 1.13
N ALA A 149 -5.68 -16.33 0.50
CA ALA A 149 -5.71 -16.07 -0.94
C ALA A 149 -5.63 -17.38 -1.75
N VAL A 150 -4.75 -18.31 -1.37
CA VAL A 150 -4.66 -19.65 -1.96
C VAL A 150 -6.00 -20.41 -1.80
N ALA A 151 -6.59 -20.36 -0.60
CA ALA A 151 -7.88 -21.02 -0.34
C ALA A 151 -9.03 -20.42 -1.16
N ASN A 152 -9.03 -19.11 -1.39
CA ASN A 152 -10.02 -18.46 -2.25
C ASN A 152 -9.90 -18.92 -3.71
N LEU A 153 -8.69 -18.95 -4.28
CA LEU A 153 -8.44 -19.46 -5.62
C LEU A 153 -8.93 -20.92 -5.76
N SER A 154 -8.59 -21.77 -4.78
CA SER A 154 -9.02 -23.16 -4.77
C SER A 154 -10.55 -23.30 -4.76
N ARG A 155 -11.28 -22.45 -4.00
CA ARG A 155 -12.76 -22.47 -3.99
C ARG A 155 -13.35 -22.07 -5.35
N GLU A 156 -12.63 -21.29 -6.15
CA GLU A 156 -13.02 -20.91 -7.50
C GLU A 156 -12.54 -21.89 -8.57
N GLY A 157 -11.93 -23.01 -8.15
CA GLY A 157 -11.41 -24.07 -9.04
C GLY A 157 -10.06 -23.77 -9.67
N ILE A 158 -9.38 -22.69 -9.21
CA ILE A 158 -8.05 -22.31 -9.69
C ILE A 158 -7.02 -22.95 -8.76
N VAL A 159 -6.36 -24.00 -9.24
CA VAL A 159 -5.34 -24.76 -8.47
C VAL A 159 -3.99 -24.81 -9.19
N GLU A 160 -3.99 -24.75 -10.52
CA GLU A 160 -2.77 -24.75 -11.32
C GLU A 160 -2.14 -23.35 -11.35
N GLY A 161 -0.82 -23.29 -11.33
CA GLY A 161 -0.07 -22.02 -11.39
C GLY A 161 -0.12 -21.17 -10.11
N VAL A 162 -0.77 -21.67 -9.04
CA VAL A 162 -0.87 -20.97 -7.75
C VAL A 162 0.39 -21.20 -6.92
N ALA A 163 1.04 -20.12 -6.50
CA ALA A 163 2.17 -20.15 -5.59
C ALA A 163 1.92 -19.20 -4.40
N LEU A 164 2.08 -19.71 -3.18
CA LEU A 164 2.12 -18.87 -1.98
C LEU A 164 3.51 -18.26 -1.89
N VAL A 165 3.61 -16.95 -2.17
CA VAL A 165 4.89 -16.24 -2.26
C VAL A 165 5.14 -15.27 -1.12
N GLY A 166 4.11 -14.85 -0.39
CA GLY A 166 4.17 -13.75 0.57
C GLY A 166 3.90 -12.39 -0.09
N ASP A 167 4.16 -11.32 0.64
CA ASP A 167 3.79 -9.97 0.26
C ASP A 167 5.01 -9.13 -0.16
N LEU A 168 5.02 -8.65 -1.41
CA LEU A 168 6.07 -7.76 -1.93
C LEU A 168 6.20 -6.46 -1.15
N MET A 169 5.10 -5.96 -0.57
CA MET A 169 5.18 -4.76 0.27
C MET A 169 5.94 -5.03 1.57
N GLN A 170 5.88 -6.26 2.11
CA GLN A 170 6.70 -6.65 3.26
C GLN A 170 8.18 -6.70 2.89
N ASP A 171 8.53 -7.18 1.70
CA ASP A 171 9.92 -7.19 1.20
C ASP A 171 10.46 -5.75 1.10
N LEU A 172 9.66 -4.81 0.58
CA LEU A 172 10.04 -3.41 0.51
C LEU A 172 10.13 -2.77 1.89
N ALA A 173 9.12 -2.99 2.73
CA ALA A 173 9.09 -2.46 4.09
C ALA A 173 10.29 -2.96 4.92
N SER A 174 10.68 -4.23 4.75
CA SER A 174 11.87 -4.81 5.37
C SER A 174 13.14 -4.04 4.98
N ARG A 175 13.34 -3.82 3.67
CA ARG A 175 14.49 -3.09 3.14
C ARG A 175 14.54 -1.66 3.68
N VAL A 176 13.45 -0.91 3.50
CA VAL A 176 13.37 0.50 3.88
C VAL A 176 13.42 0.69 5.40
N SER A 177 12.78 -0.18 6.18
CA SER A 177 12.81 -0.08 7.64
C SER A 177 14.21 -0.23 8.22
N ALA A 178 15.10 -0.99 7.57
CA ALA A 178 16.49 -1.10 7.97
C ALA A 178 17.26 0.24 7.80
N GLU A 179 16.91 0.99 6.74
CA GLU A 179 17.54 2.28 6.42
C GLU A 179 17.07 3.41 7.37
N VAL A 180 15.80 3.37 7.79
CA VAL A 180 15.18 4.42 8.62
C VAL A 180 15.08 4.06 10.10
N ARG A 181 15.78 3.03 10.53
CA ARG A 181 15.72 2.50 11.89
C ARG A 181 16.35 3.41 12.92
N ASP A 182 17.43 4.11 12.54
CA ASP A 182 18.10 5.07 13.42
C ASP A 182 17.16 6.23 13.75
N PRO A 183 16.87 6.50 15.04
CA PRO A 183 16.02 7.63 15.43
C PRO A 183 16.54 8.99 14.96
N GLY A 184 17.83 9.12 14.66
CA GLY A 184 18.42 10.35 14.11
C GLY A 184 17.78 10.81 12.80
N VAL A 185 17.13 9.90 12.04
CA VAL A 185 16.35 10.26 10.87
C VAL A 185 15.21 11.24 11.17
N LEU A 186 14.70 11.23 12.41
CA LEU A 186 13.61 12.13 12.83
C LEU A 186 14.04 13.59 12.90
N ASP A 187 15.31 13.88 13.19
CA ASP A 187 15.84 15.25 13.22
C ASP A 187 15.80 15.87 11.81
N GLU A 188 16.19 15.10 10.79
CA GLU A 188 16.14 15.53 9.40
C GLU A 188 14.68 15.71 8.94
N ILE A 189 13.81 14.73 9.22
CA ILE A 189 12.38 14.79 8.87
C ILE A 189 11.72 15.96 9.58
N GLY A 190 11.94 16.13 10.88
CA GLY A 190 11.39 17.20 11.69
C GLY A 190 11.83 18.59 11.20
N GLY A 191 13.11 18.76 10.90
CA GLY A 191 13.65 19.98 10.30
C GLY A 191 13.00 20.35 8.97
N ARG A 192 12.79 19.36 8.09
CA ARG A 192 12.11 19.55 6.79
C ARG A 192 10.62 19.88 6.95
N LEU A 193 9.95 19.27 7.93
CA LEU A 193 8.52 19.45 8.18
C LEU A 193 8.21 20.66 9.10
N GLY A 194 9.22 21.26 9.72
CA GLY A 194 9.06 22.37 10.67
C GLY A 194 8.42 21.94 12.00
N ILE A 195 8.58 20.68 12.41
CA ILE A 195 8.04 20.12 13.66
C ILE A 195 9.13 19.41 14.45
N SER A 196 8.98 19.36 15.77
CA SER A 196 9.88 18.55 16.62
C SER A 196 9.35 17.14 16.73
N LEU A 197 10.18 16.16 16.38
CA LEU A 197 9.88 14.73 16.45
C LEU A 197 10.83 14.03 17.42
N ALA A 198 10.29 13.15 18.23
CA ALA A 198 11.07 12.25 19.09
C ALA A 198 10.45 10.84 19.05
N PRO A 199 11.23 9.77 19.20
CA PRO A 199 10.72 8.41 19.27
C PRO A 199 9.66 8.26 20.37
N GLY A 200 8.48 7.75 20.01
CA GLY A 200 7.33 7.63 20.91
C GLY A 200 6.69 8.96 21.34
N GLY A 201 7.22 10.09 20.90
CA GLY A 201 6.73 11.42 21.28
C GLY A 201 5.52 11.93 20.51
N TYR A 202 5.04 11.17 19.53
CA TYR A 202 3.90 11.55 18.68
C TYR A 202 3.07 10.34 18.26
N LEU A 203 1.87 10.62 17.75
CA LEU A 203 1.01 9.66 17.04
C LEU A 203 1.09 9.99 15.54
N PHE A 204 1.13 8.97 14.69
CA PHE A 204 1.12 9.18 13.23
C PHE A 204 -0.26 8.88 12.66
N ALA A 205 -0.80 9.73 11.81
CA ALA A 205 -2.11 9.53 11.21
C ALA A 205 -2.14 9.73 9.70
N THR A 206 -2.99 8.94 9.02
CA THR A 206 -3.35 9.14 7.61
C THR A 206 -4.86 8.96 7.42
N VAL A 207 -5.50 9.90 6.71
CA VAL A 207 -6.93 9.83 6.33
C VAL A 207 -7.07 10.23 4.86
N HIS A 208 -7.47 9.30 4.01
CA HIS A 208 -7.49 9.54 2.56
C HIS A 208 -8.67 8.91 1.81
N ARG A 209 -9.42 7.98 2.42
CA ARG A 209 -10.53 7.29 1.78
C ARG A 209 -11.70 8.24 1.46
N ALA A 210 -12.41 7.94 0.37
CA ALA A 210 -13.51 8.77 -0.11
C ALA A 210 -14.64 8.90 0.91
N GLU A 211 -14.99 7.82 1.62
CA GLU A 211 -15.98 7.81 2.68
C GLU A 211 -15.66 8.76 3.83
N ASN A 212 -14.38 8.99 4.12
CA ASN A 212 -13.92 9.89 5.19
C ASN A 212 -13.87 11.38 4.77
N ARG A 213 -14.29 11.69 3.52
CA ARG A 213 -14.44 13.08 3.03
C ARG A 213 -15.86 13.62 3.16
N ALA A 214 -16.83 12.81 3.59
CA ALA A 214 -18.15 13.29 3.92
C ALA A 214 -18.09 14.25 5.13
N PRO A 215 -18.88 15.34 5.19
CA PRO A 215 -18.80 16.34 6.27
C PRO A 215 -18.89 15.73 7.66
N GLU A 216 -19.82 14.81 7.89
CA GLU A 216 -20.01 14.13 9.17
C GLU A 216 -18.82 13.27 9.55
N ALA A 217 -18.23 12.57 8.59
CA ALA A 217 -17.04 11.76 8.80
C ALA A 217 -15.82 12.64 9.13
N MET A 218 -15.68 13.81 8.43
CA MET A 218 -14.61 14.76 8.70
C MET A 218 -14.67 15.32 10.11
N VAL A 219 -15.84 15.68 10.61
CA VAL A 219 -16.04 16.11 11.99
C VAL A 219 -15.67 14.97 12.95
N ALA A 220 -16.13 13.74 12.67
CA ALA A 220 -15.92 12.60 13.57
C ALA A 220 -14.43 12.24 13.70
N TRP A 221 -13.70 12.05 12.59
CA TRP A 221 -12.27 11.71 12.68
C TRP A 221 -11.41 12.88 13.18
N SER A 222 -11.76 14.15 12.85
CA SER A 222 -11.08 15.32 13.39
C SER A 222 -11.19 15.38 14.91
N THR A 223 -12.40 15.19 15.45
CA THR A 223 -12.65 15.11 16.90
C THR A 223 -11.85 13.96 17.52
N LEU A 224 -11.92 12.76 16.92
CA LEU A 224 -11.19 11.58 17.37
C LEU A 224 -9.67 11.86 17.47
N LEU A 225 -9.06 12.48 16.44
CA LEU A 225 -7.63 12.83 16.48
C LEU A 225 -7.29 13.79 17.61
N GLY A 226 -8.14 14.80 17.87
CA GLY A 226 -7.95 15.72 18.99
C GLY A 226 -8.07 15.03 20.35
N ASP A 227 -9.05 14.15 20.51
CA ASP A 227 -9.29 13.43 21.77
C ASP A 227 -8.16 12.44 22.09
N VAL A 228 -7.67 11.69 21.08
CA VAL A 228 -6.52 10.78 21.28
C VAL A 228 -5.23 11.55 21.54
N ALA A 229 -5.01 12.71 20.91
CA ALA A 229 -3.84 13.56 21.18
C ALA A 229 -3.80 14.00 22.63
N LYS A 230 -4.93 14.51 23.15
CA LYS A 230 -5.08 14.96 24.54
C LYS A 230 -4.91 13.79 25.52
N ALA A 231 -5.57 12.66 25.27
CA ALA A 231 -5.51 11.48 26.14
C ALA A 231 -4.10 10.88 26.23
N ALA A 232 -3.37 10.87 25.11
CA ALA A 232 -1.99 10.37 25.05
C ALA A 232 -0.95 11.39 25.52
N HIS A 233 -1.29 12.68 25.67
CA HIS A 233 -0.36 13.79 25.85
C HIS A 233 0.72 13.83 24.75
N ARG A 234 0.34 13.55 23.51
CA ARG A 234 1.20 13.48 22.33
C ARG A 234 0.53 14.16 21.14
N PRO A 235 1.22 14.99 20.36
CA PRO A 235 0.66 15.53 19.13
C PRO A 235 0.40 14.40 18.11
N VAL A 236 -0.57 14.63 17.23
CA VAL A 236 -0.80 13.81 16.04
C VAL A 236 -0.10 14.45 14.85
N VAL A 237 0.80 13.73 14.20
CA VAL A 237 1.35 14.10 12.89
C VAL A 237 0.45 13.50 11.81
N LEU A 238 -0.33 14.34 11.16
CA LEU A 238 -1.30 13.94 10.15
C LEU A 238 -0.76 14.19 8.74
N ALA A 239 -0.37 13.13 8.04
CA ALA A 239 -0.05 13.20 6.61
C ALA A 239 -1.36 13.28 5.81
N LEU A 240 -1.73 14.51 5.40
CA LEU A 240 -3.05 14.81 4.87
C LEU A 240 -3.06 14.77 3.34
N HIS A 241 -3.88 13.88 2.76
CA HIS A 241 -4.06 13.78 1.32
C HIS A 241 -4.65 15.09 0.73
N PRO A 242 -4.18 15.58 -0.43
CA PRO A 242 -4.66 16.83 -1.03
C PRO A 242 -6.19 16.89 -1.20
N GLY A 243 -6.81 15.78 -1.62
CA GLY A 243 -8.27 15.70 -1.73
C GLY A 243 -9.01 15.85 -0.39
N THR A 244 -8.44 15.33 0.71
CA THR A 244 -9.02 15.51 2.06
C THR A 244 -8.79 16.94 2.56
N LYS A 245 -7.62 17.53 2.30
CA LYS A 245 -7.32 18.94 2.61
C LYS A 245 -8.30 19.88 1.91
N ALA A 246 -8.54 19.65 0.61
CA ALA A 246 -9.52 20.44 -0.15
C ALA A 246 -10.94 20.31 0.43
N ALA A 247 -11.35 19.09 0.82
CA ALA A 247 -12.66 18.86 1.44
C ALA A 247 -12.82 19.58 2.79
N LEU A 248 -11.78 19.60 3.64
CA LEU A 248 -11.79 20.35 4.90
C LEU A 248 -11.96 21.86 4.65
N VAL A 249 -11.24 22.43 3.68
CA VAL A 249 -11.36 23.84 3.31
C VAL A 249 -12.76 24.18 2.85
N VAL A 250 -13.35 23.35 1.97
CA VAL A 250 -14.74 23.55 1.49
C VAL A 250 -15.74 23.45 2.63
N ALA A 251 -15.53 22.56 3.59
CA ALA A 251 -16.40 22.40 4.76
C ALA A 251 -16.19 23.47 5.84
N GLY A 252 -15.15 24.31 5.73
CA GLY A 252 -14.81 25.30 6.76
C GLY A 252 -14.42 24.68 8.10
N LEU A 253 -13.87 23.45 8.09
CA LEU A 253 -13.47 22.73 9.29
C LEU A 253 -12.00 22.99 9.63
N GLU A 254 -11.76 23.44 10.85
CA GLU A 254 -10.42 23.55 11.43
C GLU A 254 -10.07 22.31 12.23
N LEU A 255 -8.83 21.86 12.13
CA LEU A 255 -8.33 20.73 12.91
C LEU A 255 -7.93 21.19 14.33
N PRO A 256 -8.01 20.29 15.33
CA PRO A 256 -7.54 20.58 16.68
C PRO A 256 -6.07 21.02 16.71
N ALA A 257 -5.71 21.92 17.64
CA ALA A 257 -4.36 22.48 17.77
C ALA A 257 -3.27 21.42 17.99
N ASP A 258 -3.62 20.28 18.57
CA ASP A 258 -2.71 19.15 18.81
C ASP A 258 -2.51 18.25 17.56
N VAL A 259 -3.11 18.61 16.41
CA VAL A 259 -2.97 17.90 15.13
C VAL A 259 -2.07 18.72 14.19
N CYS A 260 -0.83 18.26 14.04
CA CYS A 260 0.16 18.84 13.13
C CYS A 260 -0.05 18.28 11.72
N VAL A 261 -0.55 19.11 10.80
CA VAL A 261 -0.77 18.70 9.41
C VAL A 261 0.53 18.79 8.63
N VAL A 262 0.89 17.71 7.95
CA VAL A 262 2.01 17.67 7.01
C VAL A 262 1.54 17.25 5.61
N GLU A 263 2.24 17.70 4.58
CA GLU A 263 1.97 17.25 3.20
C GLU A 263 2.22 15.73 3.08
N PRO A 264 1.65 15.05 2.07
CA PRO A 264 1.93 13.65 1.81
C PRO A 264 3.44 13.43 1.67
N GLN A 265 3.93 12.43 2.38
CA GLN A 265 5.35 12.11 2.43
C GLN A 265 5.69 10.97 1.47
N GLY A 266 6.94 10.88 1.07
CA GLY A 266 7.48 9.72 0.38
C GLY A 266 7.45 8.46 1.23
N TYR A 267 7.72 7.30 0.59
CA TYR A 267 7.57 5.99 1.23
C TYR A 267 8.51 5.82 2.44
N GLY A 268 9.79 6.15 2.28
CA GLY A 268 10.79 6.04 3.36
C GLY A 268 10.46 6.93 4.54
N THR A 269 10.10 8.20 4.29
CA THR A 269 9.67 9.12 5.34
C THR A 269 8.40 8.64 6.05
N THR A 270 7.41 8.13 5.30
CA THR A 270 6.17 7.59 5.87
C THR A 270 6.46 6.39 6.77
N LEU A 271 7.35 5.51 6.34
CA LEU A 271 7.74 4.33 7.12
C LEU A 271 8.53 4.71 8.38
N ALA A 272 9.42 5.72 8.30
CA ALA A 272 10.12 6.28 9.46
C ALA A 272 9.13 6.87 10.48
N LEU A 273 8.18 7.69 10.01
CA LEU A 273 7.15 8.27 10.86
C LEU A 273 6.27 7.21 11.54
N GLN A 274 5.97 6.09 10.85
CA GLN A 274 5.26 4.97 11.45
C GLN A 274 6.12 4.24 12.49
N LEU A 275 7.35 3.88 12.13
CA LEU A 275 8.26 3.08 12.97
C LEU A 275 8.50 3.74 14.33
N HIS A 276 8.70 5.05 14.33
CA HIS A 276 9.03 5.83 15.51
C HIS A 276 7.81 6.46 16.22
N ALA A 277 6.60 6.29 15.72
CA ALA A 277 5.38 6.74 16.40
C ALA A 277 5.05 5.88 17.63
N ALA A 278 4.37 6.45 18.61
CA ALA A 278 3.77 5.67 19.71
C ALA A 278 2.67 4.74 19.20
N ALA A 279 1.84 5.24 18.28
CA ALA A 279 0.82 4.48 17.57
C ALA A 279 0.51 5.10 16.21
N VAL A 280 -0.09 4.31 15.33
CA VAL A 280 -0.59 4.71 14.00
C VAL A 280 -2.11 4.73 14.00
N LEU A 281 -2.71 5.77 13.39
CA LEU A 281 -4.15 5.89 13.17
C LEU A 281 -4.40 5.99 11.66
N THR A 282 -5.15 5.06 11.07
CA THR A 282 -5.25 5.04 9.60
C THR A 282 -6.51 4.40 9.06
N ASP A 283 -6.97 4.90 7.90
CA ASP A 283 -7.96 4.25 7.04
C ASP A 283 -7.33 3.49 5.85
N SER A 284 -5.99 3.52 5.74
CA SER A 284 -5.22 2.89 4.66
C SER A 284 -4.94 1.42 4.95
N GLY A 285 -5.34 0.52 4.04
CA GLY A 285 -4.99 -0.91 4.14
C GLY A 285 -3.47 -1.17 4.07
N GLY A 286 -2.72 -0.39 3.27
CA GLY A 286 -1.27 -0.49 3.19
C GLY A 286 -0.60 -0.13 4.51
N VAL A 287 -0.95 1.04 5.08
CA VAL A 287 -0.41 1.53 6.36
C VAL A 287 -0.77 0.60 7.53
N GLN A 288 -1.96 -0.02 7.52
CA GLN A 288 -2.33 -1.06 8.49
C GLN A 288 -1.35 -2.23 8.48
N ARG A 289 -1.01 -2.74 7.29
CA ARG A 289 -0.04 -3.85 7.15
C ARG A 289 1.37 -3.43 7.57
N GLU A 290 1.81 -2.26 7.13
CA GLU A 290 3.12 -1.72 7.51
C GLU A 290 3.23 -1.59 9.03
N ALA A 291 2.23 -1.01 9.70
CA ALA A 291 2.20 -0.91 11.16
C ALA A 291 2.26 -2.29 11.85
N ALA A 292 1.52 -3.29 11.33
CA ALA A 292 1.57 -4.66 11.85
C ALA A 292 2.97 -5.27 11.71
N TRP A 293 3.60 -5.17 10.55
CA TRP A 293 4.95 -5.69 10.31
C TRP A 293 6.02 -4.99 11.16
N LEU A 294 5.88 -3.67 11.33
CA LEU A 294 6.77 -2.89 12.17
C LEU A 294 6.54 -3.10 13.68
N GLY A 295 5.47 -3.81 14.05
CA GLY A 295 5.08 -4.02 15.45
C GLY A 295 4.63 -2.73 16.14
N VAL A 296 4.04 -1.80 15.37
CA VAL A 296 3.50 -0.53 15.87
C VAL A 296 2.01 -0.68 16.15
N PRO A 297 1.53 -0.26 17.34
CA PRO A 297 0.09 -0.23 17.61
C PRO A 297 -0.67 0.53 16.52
N CYS A 298 -1.78 -0.05 16.04
CA CYS A 298 -2.56 0.53 14.95
C CYS A 298 -4.05 0.64 15.30
N LEU A 299 -4.59 1.84 15.20
CA LEU A 299 -6.02 2.11 15.28
C LEU A 299 -6.59 2.28 13.87
N VAL A 300 -7.47 1.37 13.47
CA VAL A 300 -8.06 1.37 12.13
C VAL A 300 -9.31 2.25 12.12
N LEU A 301 -9.25 3.37 11.38
CA LEU A 301 -10.30 4.39 11.27
C LEU A 301 -11.38 4.02 10.24
N ARG A 302 -11.82 2.76 10.29
CA ARG A 302 -12.84 2.19 9.42
C ARG A 302 -13.76 1.28 10.22
N PRO A 303 -15.02 1.07 9.82
CA PRO A 303 -15.93 0.11 10.46
C PRO A 303 -15.48 -1.34 10.29
N THR A 304 -14.76 -1.64 9.20
CA THR A 304 -14.23 -2.97 8.87
C THR A 304 -12.86 -2.85 8.22
N THR A 305 -12.14 -3.97 8.13
CA THR A 305 -10.88 -4.06 7.35
C THR A 305 -10.87 -5.34 6.52
N GLU A 306 -10.27 -5.29 5.36
CA GLU A 306 -9.94 -6.44 4.51
C GLU A 306 -8.82 -7.31 5.10
N TRP A 307 -8.06 -6.76 6.04
CA TRP A 307 -6.88 -7.41 6.65
C TRP A 307 -7.23 -8.07 7.99
N VAL A 308 -8.26 -8.92 7.99
CA VAL A 308 -8.73 -9.62 9.21
C VAL A 308 -7.64 -10.51 9.81
N GLU A 309 -6.76 -11.06 8.99
CA GLU A 309 -5.61 -11.88 9.42
C GLU A 309 -4.60 -11.00 10.16
N ALA A 310 -4.26 -9.83 9.64
CA ALA A 310 -3.35 -8.89 10.32
C ALA A 310 -3.90 -8.45 11.68
N VAL A 311 -5.22 -8.26 11.80
CA VAL A 311 -5.86 -7.99 13.09
C VAL A 311 -5.72 -9.19 14.04
N ALA A 312 -6.01 -10.40 13.56
CA ALA A 312 -5.94 -11.61 14.37
C ALA A 312 -4.50 -11.94 14.84
N GLU A 313 -3.52 -11.77 13.93
CA GLU A 313 -2.11 -12.05 14.17
C GLU A 313 -1.39 -10.97 14.98
N SER A 314 -1.97 -9.76 15.08
CA SER A 314 -1.37 -8.61 15.77
C SER A 314 -1.26 -8.77 17.30
N ALA A 315 -1.75 -9.86 17.87
CA ALA A 315 -1.84 -10.04 19.34
C ALA A 315 -2.54 -8.86 20.04
N GLY A 316 -3.52 -8.24 19.37
CA GLY A 316 -4.29 -7.11 19.90
C GLY A 316 -3.64 -5.73 19.67
N GLN A 317 -2.51 -5.67 18.96
CA GLN A 317 -1.84 -4.41 18.61
C GLN A 317 -2.60 -3.63 17.51
N MET A 318 -3.46 -4.29 16.73
CA MET A 318 -4.31 -3.66 15.74
C MET A 318 -5.78 -3.71 16.19
N VAL A 319 -6.42 -2.54 16.28
CA VAL A 319 -7.80 -2.41 16.76
C VAL A 319 -8.64 -1.64 15.75
N VAL A 320 -9.73 -2.24 15.29
CA VAL A 320 -10.72 -1.58 14.44
C VAL A 320 -11.60 -0.69 15.32
N VAL A 321 -11.43 0.62 15.26
CA VAL A 321 -12.13 1.59 16.07
C VAL A 321 -13.23 2.35 15.31
N GLY A 322 -13.21 2.31 13.98
CA GLY A 322 -14.07 3.17 13.18
C GLY A 322 -13.75 4.64 13.40
N LEU A 323 -14.79 5.46 13.48
CA LEU A 323 -14.66 6.87 13.84
C LEU A 323 -15.20 7.15 15.27
N ASP A 324 -15.12 6.14 16.14
CA ASP A 324 -15.55 6.22 17.55
C ASP A 324 -14.39 6.71 18.43
N ALA A 325 -14.46 7.97 18.86
CA ALA A 325 -13.42 8.61 19.66
C ALA A 325 -13.23 7.96 21.04
N VAL A 326 -14.32 7.49 21.69
CA VAL A 326 -14.23 6.83 23.00
C VAL A 326 -13.48 5.52 22.86
N ARG A 327 -13.86 4.70 21.89
CA ARG A 327 -13.19 3.43 21.60
C ARG A 327 -11.71 3.63 21.21
N ALA A 328 -11.40 4.69 20.46
CA ALA A 328 -10.03 5.00 20.08
C ALA A 328 -9.16 5.38 21.29
N VAL A 329 -9.68 6.22 22.19
CA VAL A 329 -8.99 6.60 23.44
C VAL A 329 -8.76 5.40 24.35
N GLU A 330 -9.76 4.54 24.55
CA GLU A 330 -9.63 3.33 25.36
C GLU A 330 -8.60 2.35 24.79
N ALA A 331 -8.63 2.14 23.45
CA ALA A 331 -7.66 1.29 22.78
C ALA A 331 -6.24 1.86 22.91
N LEU A 332 -6.07 3.17 22.69
CA LEU A 332 -4.77 3.83 22.78
C LEU A 332 -4.19 3.79 24.18
N ALA A 333 -5.01 4.03 25.22
CA ALA A 333 -4.56 3.97 26.61
C ALA A 333 -4.00 2.60 26.99
N ARG A 334 -4.48 1.53 26.36
CA ARG A 334 -3.99 0.17 26.55
C ARG A 334 -2.71 -0.11 25.75
N LEU A 335 -2.62 0.39 24.51
CA LEU A 335 -1.59 0.04 23.56
C LEU A 335 -0.37 0.96 23.61
N ALA A 336 -0.57 2.23 23.96
CA ALA A 336 0.49 3.25 24.01
C ALA A 336 0.21 4.21 25.19
N PRO A 337 0.36 3.75 26.44
CA PRO A 337 0.02 4.54 27.62
C PRO A 337 0.80 5.86 27.68
N ALA A 338 0.19 6.88 28.25
CA ALA A 338 0.73 8.24 28.28
C ALA A 338 2.05 8.37 29.08
N GLY A 339 2.31 7.46 30.01
CA GLY A 339 3.55 7.41 30.81
C GLY A 339 4.75 6.82 30.07
N ASP A 340 4.53 6.12 28.98
CA ASP A 340 5.59 5.56 28.16
C ASP A 340 6.24 6.66 27.29
N ARG A 341 7.45 7.10 27.68
CA ARG A 341 8.22 8.13 26.98
C ARG A 341 9.09 7.57 25.86
N GLY A 342 8.59 6.56 25.14
CA GLY A 342 9.28 5.96 24.02
C GLY A 342 9.97 4.63 24.33
N GLU A 343 9.83 4.08 25.55
CA GLU A 343 10.40 2.77 25.90
C GLU A 343 9.95 1.68 24.92
N LEU A 344 8.66 1.65 24.57
CA LEU A 344 8.10 0.74 23.56
C LEU A 344 8.69 0.96 22.17
N VAL A 345 9.09 2.18 21.81
CA VAL A 345 9.74 2.47 20.53
C VAL A 345 11.19 2.01 20.57
N TYR A 346 11.89 2.20 21.71
CA TYR A 346 13.24 1.66 21.92
C TYR A 346 13.25 0.15 21.85
N GLU A 347 12.34 -0.54 22.53
CA GLU A 347 12.20 -1.99 22.44
C GLU A 347 11.95 -2.47 21.00
N ARG A 348 11.15 -1.71 20.22
CA ARG A 348 10.95 -2.00 18.79
C ARG A 348 12.21 -1.80 17.96
N ALA A 349 12.98 -0.75 18.26
CA ALA A 349 14.25 -0.48 17.58
C ALA A 349 15.31 -1.54 17.88
N GLU A 350 15.28 -2.17 19.07
CA GLU A 350 16.18 -3.26 19.48
C GLU A 350 15.76 -4.63 18.91
N ARG A 351 14.50 -4.79 18.46
CA ARG A 351 14.06 -6.03 17.78
C ARG A 351 14.89 -6.27 16.52
N PRO A 352 15.07 -7.52 16.09
CA PRO A 352 15.66 -7.80 14.79
C PRO A 352 14.96 -7.00 13.69
N PRO A 353 15.67 -6.58 12.64
CA PRO A 353 15.05 -5.96 11.48
C PRO A 353 13.91 -6.83 10.98
N LEU A 354 12.86 -6.19 10.44
CA LEU A 354 11.75 -6.89 9.79
C LEU A 354 12.32 -7.85 8.74
N ALA A 355 12.00 -9.13 8.88
CA ALA A 355 12.40 -10.11 7.87
C ALA A 355 11.56 -9.92 6.59
N PRO A 356 12.18 -9.99 5.41
CA PRO A 356 11.43 -10.00 4.16
C PRO A 356 10.53 -11.24 4.09
N ALA A 357 9.40 -11.13 3.39
CA ALA A 357 8.54 -12.28 3.10
C ALA A 357 9.21 -13.28 2.14
N GLY A 358 10.21 -12.80 1.37
CA GLY A 358 10.84 -13.57 0.31
C GLY A 358 10.02 -13.63 -0.97
N ALA A 359 9.00 -12.79 -1.07
CA ALA A 359 8.06 -12.78 -2.18
C ALA A 359 8.74 -12.52 -3.53
N ALA A 360 9.66 -11.55 -3.59
CA ALA A 360 10.38 -11.22 -4.81
C ALA A 360 11.21 -12.41 -5.34
N ALA A 361 11.92 -13.12 -4.46
CA ALA A 361 12.71 -14.28 -4.83
C ALA A 361 11.82 -15.44 -5.32
N ALA A 362 10.73 -15.73 -4.60
CA ALA A 362 9.78 -16.79 -4.94
C ALA A 362 9.08 -16.55 -6.30
N ILE A 363 8.69 -15.30 -6.59
CA ILE A 363 8.08 -14.92 -7.88
C ILE A 363 9.07 -15.18 -9.03
N VAL A 364 10.31 -14.70 -8.89
CA VAL A 364 11.33 -14.86 -9.94
C VAL A 364 11.70 -16.32 -10.17
N GLU A 365 11.76 -17.13 -9.11
CA GLU A 365 11.99 -18.57 -9.21
C GLU A 365 10.83 -19.27 -9.94
N ALA A 366 9.58 -18.97 -9.58
CA ALA A 366 8.41 -19.56 -10.22
C ALA A 366 8.30 -19.21 -11.71
N LEU A 367 8.64 -17.98 -12.10
CA LEU A 367 8.70 -17.56 -13.51
C LEU A 367 9.82 -18.30 -14.25
N GLY A 368 10.97 -18.52 -13.62
CA GLY A 368 12.12 -19.22 -14.23
C GLY A 368 11.90 -20.71 -14.42
N SER A 369 11.16 -21.38 -13.53
CA SER A 369 10.91 -22.82 -13.60
C SER A 369 9.97 -23.23 -14.75
N ALA A 370 9.24 -22.31 -15.34
CA ALA A 370 8.29 -22.58 -16.43
C ALA A 370 8.91 -22.60 -17.84
N THR A 371 10.24 -22.39 -17.95
CA THR A 371 10.98 -22.39 -19.22
C THR A 371 11.70 -23.71 -19.51
N GLY A 372 11.46 -24.77 -18.68
CA GLY A 372 12.00 -26.11 -18.85
C GLY A 372 11.10 -27.04 -19.63
#